data_e7b1f3d94bc9802362589d5428b61492
#
_entry.id   e7b1f3d94bc9802362589d5428b61492
#
_cell.length_a   1.000
_cell.length_b   1.000
_cell.length_c   1.000
_cell.angle_alpha   90.00
_cell.angle_beta   90.00
_cell.angle_gamma   90.00
#
_symmetry.space_group_name_H-M   'P 1'
#
loop_
_entity.id
_entity.type
_entity.pdbx_description
1 polymer ?
#
loop_
_entity_poly.entity_id
_entity_poly.type
_entity_poly.pdbx_seq_one_letter_code
_entity_poly.pdbx_strand_id
1 'polypeptide(L)'
;MASSAKDIQLRELKDTVSQLKTMIAEQTELIKALRLIIDEKTSHEKALQEQVDYLTKKLFGPSSERRSDDIPGQQNLFDEAEVEQDPSLLEGETVIWEHTRKKKAAHEELFKGLKVEKVVVPLPEEDQICPVCGTQMVLIGEEYVRRELKFIPATCKVIEYYSQSYGCPSCKEGLGDTEKPVIVKSQVPPALLGKGPASASAAAWTMYQKYANGLPLYRQEKDWKQYGVQISRTTLANWIIYCSKNYFQPMYDYFHRELLKRSFAMADETRVQVLKEEGRRAQTQSFMWLFRSGEDGLAEIILYGYSPTRSGSHAKEFLEGYSGYLETDGYQGYNSLPGIRRCSCWAHIRRYFIDAVPKGKQYDYSQPAVQGVQYCNRLFAMEDSINKKYPGNYEKRKQLRLEKEKPVLEAFWSWLDQQKPVRNTRLDKAVNYVLNRRDIAETYLEDGRCSFTNNLSENAIRPFAVGRKNWLFSSSVDGANASAVVYTMVEMAKAHGLNIYGYLKFLLENRPSKNMTDEQLAELAPWSEKLQSIKNRM
;
A
#
# COMPACT_ATOMS: atom_id res chain seq x y z
N MET A 1 -99.25 10.94 -22.12
CA MET A 1 -98.96 9.51 -22.17
C MET A 1 -98.16 9.15 -20.99
N ALA A 2 -98.69 8.30 -20.12
CA ALA A 2 -98.01 7.90 -18.89
C ALA A 2 -96.74 7.04 -19.23
N SER A 3 -95.63 7.49 -18.77
CA SER A 3 -94.41 6.68 -18.83
C SER A 3 -94.61 5.37 -18.11
N SER A 4 -94.31 4.23 -18.74
CA SER A 4 -94.52 2.88 -18.15
C SER A 4 -93.70 2.77 -16.84
N ALA A 5 -94.24 2.15 -15.79
CA ALA A 5 -93.51 1.91 -14.54
C ALA A 5 -92.13 1.25 -14.75
N LYS A 6 -92.03 0.46 -15.82
CA LYS A 6 -90.74 -0.15 -16.26
C LYS A 6 -89.70 0.87 -16.76
N ASP A 7 -90.14 1.96 -17.38
CA ASP A 7 -89.23 3.01 -17.89
C ASP A 7 -88.69 3.85 -16.72
N ILE A 8 -89.49 4.06 -15.66
CA ILE A 8 -89.02 4.77 -14.48
C ILE A 8 -88.02 3.91 -13.72
N GLN A 9 -88.28 2.62 -13.52
CA GLN A 9 -87.34 1.68 -12.91
C GLN A 9 -86.03 1.54 -13.69
N LEU A 10 -86.10 1.54 -15.01
CA LEU A 10 -84.90 1.48 -15.87
C LEU A 10 -84.07 2.75 -15.73
N ARG A 11 -84.68 3.89 -15.54
CA ARG A 11 -83.98 5.16 -15.31
C ARG A 11 -83.29 5.22 -13.96
N GLU A 12 -83.99 4.83 -12.90
CA GLU A 12 -83.45 4.74 -11.54
C GLU A 12 -82.26 3.75 -11.47
N LEU A 13 -82.37 2.59 -12.18
CA LEU A 13 -81.31 1.62 -12.24
C LEU A 13 -80.05 2.16 -12.98
N LYS A 14 -80.27 2.90 -14.07
CA LYS A 14 -79.18 3.56 -14.80
C LYS A 14 -78.49 4.64 -13.95
N ASP A 15 -79.25 5.43 -13.20
CA ASP A 15 -78.70 6.45 -12.30
C ASP A 15 -77.90 5.81 -11.15
N THR A 16 -78.41 4.72 -10.57
CA THR A 16 -77.71 3.96 -9.54
C THR A 16 -76.40 3.34 -10.09
N VAL A 17 -76.42 2.75 -11.25
CA VAL A 17 -75.22 2.24 -11.92
C VAL A 17 -74.18 3.34 -12.22
N SER A 18 -74.66 4.53 -12.62
CA SER A 18 -73.78 5.69 -12.86
C SER A 18 -73.13 6.14 -11.54
N GLN A 19 -73.87 6.24 -10.45
CA GLN A 19 -73.39 6.60 -9.11
C GLN A 19 -72.35 5.57 -8.60
N LEU A 20 -72.65 4.26 -8.75
CA LEU A 20 -71.72 3.21 -8.37
C LEU A 20 -70.41 3.22 -9.16
N LYS A 21 -70.47 3.53 -10.46
CA LYS A 21 -69.27 3.72 -11.28
C LYS A 21 -68.42 4.88 -10.80
N THR A 22 -69.03 6.02 -10.46
CA THR A 22 -68.32 7.17 -9.90
C THR A 22 -67.65 6.82 -8.55
N MET A 23 -68.39 6.17 -7.64
CA MET A 23 -67.84 5.71 -6.35
C MET A 23 -66.66 4.71 -6.54
N ILE A 24 -66.76 3.77 -7.46
CA ILE A 24 -65.64 2.84 -7.78
C ILE A 24 -64.45 3.61 -8.31
N ALA A 25 -64.60 4.61 -9.16
CA ALA A 25 -63.51 5.42 -9.65
C ALA A 25 -62.83 6.22 -8.53
N GLU A 26 -63.61 6.85 -7.63
CA GLU A 26 -63.10 7.57 -6.48
C GLU A 26 -62.35 6.65 -5.50
N GLN A 27 -62.91 5.48 -5.21
CA GLN A 27 -62.24 4.45 -4.37
C GLN A 27 -60.94 3.94 -5.00
N THR A 28 -60.93 3.78 -6.32
CA THR A 28 -59.70 3.34 -7.04
C THR A 28 -58.59 4.36 -6.90
N GLU A 29 -58.90 5.65 -7.05
CA GLU A 29 -57.91 6.74 -6.89
C GLU A 29 -57.45 6.85 -5.41
N LEU A 30 -58.35 6.69 -4.46
CA LEU A 30 -58.00 6.65 -3.02
C LEU A 30 -57.06 5.48 -2.70
N ILE A 31 -57.32 4.29 -3.24
CA ILE A 31 -56.46 3.10 -3.09
C ILE A 31 -55.07 3.35 -3.68
N LYS A 32 -54.96 4.00 -4.85
CA LYS A 32 -53.69 4.37 -5.43
C LYS A 32 -52.90 5.34 -4.54
N ALA A 33 -53.58 6.38 -4.03
CA ALA A 33 -52.97 7.35 -3.12
C ALA A 33 -52.48 6.68 -1.81
N LEU A 34 -53.29 5.80 -1.21
CA LEU A 34 -52.90 5.06 -0.03
C LEU A 34 -51.73 4.12 -0.25
N ARG A 35 -51.64 3.47 -1.40
CA ARG A 35 -50.47 2.64 -1.76
C ARG A 35 -49.21 3.47 -1.82
N LEU A 36 -49.21 4.63 -2.45
CA LEU A 36 -48.07 5.53 -2.48
C LEU A 36 -47.59 5.95 -1.08
N ILE A 37 -48.56 6.26 -0.19
CA ILE A 37 -48.26 6.63 1.21
C ILE A 37 -47.66 5.44 1.98
N ILE A 38 -48.18 4.24 1.75
CA ILE A 38 -47.64 3.00 2.38
C ILE A 38 -46.22 2.74 1.88
N ASP A 39 -45.95 2.85 0.60
CA ASP A 39 -44.63 2.65 0.04
C ASP A 39 -43.62 3.68 0.59
N GLU A 40 -44.02 4.95 0.68
CA GLU A 40 -43.22 6.01 1.28
C GLU A 40 -42.93 5.75 2.77
N LYS A 41 -43.94 5.39 3.54
CA LYS A 41 -43.78 5.04 4.99
C LYS A 41 -42.92 3.81 5.18
N THR A 42 -43.09 2.79 4.38
CA THR A 42 -42.29 1.56 4.47
C THR A 42 -40.80 1.86 4.16
N SER A 43 -40.54 2.72 3.20
CA SER A 43 -39.18 3.18 2.88
C SER A 43 -38.57 4.00 4.02
N HIS A 44 -39.38 4.85 4.65
CA HIS A 44 -38.93 5.64 5.80
C HIS A 44 -38.66 4.78 7.05
N GLU A 45 -39.52 3.77 7.30
CA GLU A 45 -39.33 2.81 8.40
C GLU A 45 -38.03 2.00 8.24
N LYS A 46 -37.73 1.53 7.03
CA LYS A 46 -36.44 0.88 6.73
C LYS A 46 -35.24 1.80 7.01
N ALA A 47 -35.33 3.05 6.63
CA ALA A 47 -34.25 4.02 6.87
C ALA A 47 -34.04 4.29 8.38
N LEU A 48 -35.13 4.39 9.13
CA LEU A 48 -35.07 4.53 10.61
C LEU A 48 -34.49 3.27 11.27
N GLN A 49 -34.86 2.08 10.81
CA GLN A 49 -34.30 0.83 11.33
C GLN A 49 -32.80 0.74 11.09
N GLU A 50 -32.31 1.12 9.88
CA GLU A 50 -30.88 1.18 9.60
C GLU A 50 -30.15 2.20 10.50
N GLN A 51 -30.77 3.34 10.81
CA GLN A 51 -30.19 4.32 11.73
C GLN A 51 -30.14 3.78 13.18
N VAL A 52 -31.18 3.10 13.62
CA VAL A 52 -31.22 2.46 14.96
C VAL A 52 -30.14 1.38 15.04
N ASP A 53 -30.00 0.53 14.03
CA ASP A 53 -28.99 -0.52 13.99
C ASP A 53 -27.56 0.08 13.99
N TYR A 54 -27.34 1.17 13.24
CA TYR A 54 -26.07 1.90 13.24
C TYR A 54 -25.74 2.50 14.61
N LEU A 55 -26.71 3.18 15.24
CA LEU A 55 -26.54 3.80 16.57
C LEU A 55 -26.33 2.76 17.65
N THR A 56 -27.10 1.66 17.62
CA THR A 56 -26.96 0.53 18.53
C THR A 56 -25.55 -0.09 18.43
N LYS A 57 -25.05 -0.30 17.21
CA LYS A 57 -23.68 -0.79 16.97
C LYS A 57 -22.63 0.20 17.46
N LYS A 58 -22.89 1.51 17.33
CA LYS A 58 -21.97 2.57 17.76
C LYS A 58 -21.92 2.74 19.27
N LEU A 59 -23.06 2.58 19.96
CA LEU A 59 -23.19 2.79 21.42
C LEU A 59 -22.88 1.53 22.22
N PHE A 60 -23.26 0.36 21.72
CA PHE A 60 -23.19 -0.93 22.44
C PHE A 60 -22.24 -1.94 21.78
N GLY A 61 -21.66 -1.60 20.61
CA GLY A 61 -20.63 -2.42 19.98
C GLY A 61 -19.34 -2.39 20.79
N PRO A 62 -18.55 -3.47 20.75
CA PRO A 62 -17.30 -3.56 21.49
C PRO A 62 -16.30 -2.48 21.06
N SER A 63 -15.89 -1.64 22.00
CA SER A 63 -14.99 -0.49 21.77
C SER A 63 -13.50 -0.82 21.98
N SER A 64 -13.08 -2.10 21.99
CA SER A 64 -11.69 -2.47 22.21
C SER A 64 -10.95 -2.79 20.90
N GLU A 65 -9.74 -2.27 20.75
CA GLU A 65 -8.83 -2.55 19.62
C GLU A 65 -8.54 -4.05 19.38
N ARG A 66 -8.73 -4.89 20.39
CA ARG A 66 -8.50 -6.35 20.28
C ARG A 66 -9.57 -7.12 19.50
N ARG A 67 -10.74 -6.54 19.28
CA ARG A 67 -11.84 -7.17 18.52
C ARG A 67 -11.97 -6.66 17.10
N SER A 68 -11.11 -5.76 16.69
CA SER A 68 -11.08 -5.27 15.31
C SER A 68 -10.54 -6.32 14.33
N ASP A 69 -9.81 -7.32 14.81
CA ASP A 69 -9.29 -8.41 13.99
C ASP A 69 -10.38 -9.42 13.58
N ASP A 70 -11.50 -9.44 14.33
CA ASP A 70 -12.68 -10.29 14.04
C ASP A 70 -13.79 -9.55 13.27
N ILE A 71 -13.61 -8.28 12.94
CA ILE A 71 -14.56 -7.56 12.10
C ILE A 71 -14.17 -7.79 10.65
N PRO A 72 -15.01 -8.50 9.86
CA PRO A 72 -14.80 -8.56 8.42
C PRO A 72 -14.73 -7.13 7.88
N GLY A 73 -13.58 -6.70 7.37
CA GLY A 73 -13.40 -5.36 6.83
C GLY A 73 -12.22 -4.56 7.36
N GLN A 74 -11.57 -4.94 8.47
CA GLN A 74 -10.39 -4.21 8.93
C GLN A 74 -9.06 -4.73 8.32
N GLN A 75 -9.03 -5.99 7.93
CA GLN A 75 -8.01 -6.47 6.99
C GLN A 75 -8.18 -5.81 5.62
N ASN A 76 -9.41 -5.44 5.28
CA ASN A 76 -9.80 -4.83 4.02
C ASN A 76 -9.34 -3.39 3.83
N LEU A 77 -8.82 -2.71 4.86
CA LEU A 77 -8.31 -1.34 4.71
C LEU A 77 -7.10 -1.27 3.76
N PHE A 78 -6.45 -2.39 3.52
CA PHE A 78 -5.23 -2.49 2.72
C PHE A 78 -5.33 -3.41 1.50
N ASP A 79 -6.43 -4.22 1.40
CA ASP A 79 -6.66 -5.18 0.30
C ASP A 79 -8.02 -4.95 -0.35
N GLU A 80 -8.49 -3.72 -0.39
CA GLU A 80 -9.84 -3.38 -0.82
C GLU A 80 -10.22 -3.99 -2.18
N ALA A 81 -9.30 -4.00 -3.13
CA ALA A 81 -9.60 -4.54 -4.45
C ALA A 81 -9.45 -6.08 -4.57
N GLU A 82 -8.62 -6.70 -3.73
CA GLU A 82 -8.46 -8.17 -3.75
C GLU A 82 -9.52 -8.89 -2.91
N VAL A 83 -9.92 -8.27 -1.78
CA VAL A 83 -10.96 -8.84 -0.89
C VAL A 83 -12.36 -8.57 -1.42
N GLU A 84 -12.54 -7.52 -2.23
CA GLU A 84 -13.79 -7.19 -2.89
C GLU A 84 -14.10 -8.03 -4.13
N GLN A 85 -13.25 -8.96 -4.51
CA GLN A 85 -13.65 -10.09 -5.32
C GLN A 85 -14.49 -11.03 -4.46
N ASP A 86 -15.71 -10.61 -4.15
CA ASP A 86 -16.72 -11.56 -3.69
C ASP A 86 -17.16 -12.40 -4.91
N PRO A 87 -16.75 -13.68 -4.99
CA PRO A 87 -17.13 -14.55 -6.10
C PRO A 87 -18.63 -14.65 -6.27
N SER A 88 -19.40 -14.26 -5.23
CA SER A 88 -20.84 -14.33 -5.22
C SER A 88 -21.54 -13.15 -5.92
N LEU A 89 -20.83 -12.05 -6.19
CA LEU A 89 -21.35 -10.89 -6.94
C LEU A 89 -21.00 -10.94 -8.42
N LEU A 90 -20.32 -11.98 -8.83
CA LEU A 90 -19.92 -12.26 -10.18
C LEU A 90 -20.94 -13.13 -10.86
N GLU A 91 -21.15 -12.80 -12.05
CA GLU A 91 -20.62 -13.49 -13.21
C GLU A 91 -21.60 -14.46 -13.81
N GLY A 92 -22.10 -14.04 -14.95
CA GLY A 92 -22.33 -15.01 -16.01
C GLY A 92 -21.00 -15.74 -16.28
N GLU A 93 -21.00 -17.05 -16.06
CA GLU A 93 -20.03 -18.07 -16.48
C GLU A 93 -18.60 -17.56 -16.71
N THR A 94 -17.81 -17.45 -15.63
CA THR A 94 -16.36 -17.52 -15.74
C THR A 94 -15.98 -18.98 -15.95
N VAL A 95 -15.42 -19.27 -17.11
CA VAL A 95 -14.64 -20.49 -17.32
C VAL A 95 -13.54 -20.49 -16.25
N ILE A 96 -13.68 -21.36 -15.27
CA ILE A 96 -12.63 -21.65 -14.29
C ILE A 96 -11.47 -22.21 -15.12
N TRP A 97 -10.50 -21.36 -15.41
CA TRP A 97 -9.21 -21.84 -15.89
C TRP A 97 -8.66 -22.73 -14.77
N GLU A 98 -8.44 -24.00 -15.08
CA GLU A 98 -7.74 -24.92 -14.20
C GLU A 98 -6.55 -24.18 -13.60
N HIS A 99 -6.58 -23.97 -12.28
CA HIS A 99 -5.40 -23.58 -11.54
C HIS A 99 -4.42 -24.73 -11.67
N THR A 100 -3.56 -24.65 -12.65
CA THR A 100 -2.38 -25.50 -12.70
C THR A 100 -1.63 -25.23 -11.40
N ARG A 101 -1.69 -26.19 -10.46
CA ARG A 101 -0.84 -26.20 -9.27
C ARG A 101 0.56 -25.92 -9.77
N LYS A 102 1.14 -24.77 -9.39
CA LYS A 102 2.55 -24.48 -9.65
C LYS A 102 3.30 -25.73 -9.21
N LYS A 103 3.97 -26.40 -10.14
CA LYS A 103 4.85 -27.54 -9.82
C LYS A 103 5.74 -27.07 -8.68
N LYS A 104 5.87 -27.87 -7.59
CA LYS A 104 6.84 -27.58 -6.52
C LYS A 104 8.17 -27.31 -7.21
N ALA A 105 8.77 -26.14 -6.93
CA ALA A 105 10.08 -25.82 -7.46
C ALA A 105 11.03 -26.98 -7.15
N ALA A 106 11.82 -27.42 -8.11
CA ALA A 106 12.82 -28.45 -7.87
C ALA A 106 13.75 -27.99 -6.74
N HIS A 107 14.25 -28.92 -5.92
CA HIS A 107 15.15 -28.60 -4.79
C HIS A 107 16.34 -27.74 -5.21
N GLU A 108 16.77 -27.81 -6.47
CA GLU A 108 17.84 -27.00 -7.04
C GLU A 108 17.45 -25.52 -7.20
N GLU A 109 16.19 -25.23 -7.55
CA GLU A 109 15.70 -23.85 -7.65
C GLU A 109 15.54 -23.18 -6.29
N LEU A 110 15.23 -23.95 -5.22
CA LEU A 110 15.07 -23.43 -3.86
C LEU A 110 16.37 -22.86 -3.29
N PHE A 111 17.52 -23.40 -3.70
CA PHE A 111 18.84 -23.03 -3.16
C PHE A 111 19.73 -22.31 -4.17
N LYS A 112 19.15 -21.85 -5.28
CA LYS A 112 19.87 -21.14 -6.33
C LYS A 112 20.57 -19.89 -5.75
N GLY A 113 21.89 -19.83 -5.94
CA GLY A 113 22.73 -18.72 -5.47
C GLY A 113 23.36 -18.93 -4.08
N LEU A 114 23.07 -20.01 -3.37
CA LEU A 114 23.78 -20.37 -2.14
C LEU A 114 25.06 -21.16 -2.45
N LYS A 115 26.12 -20.93 -1.66
CA LYS A 115 27.32 -21.77 -1.70
C LYS A 115 26.96 -23.18 -1.26
N VAL A 116 27.38 -24.17 -2.05
CA VAL A 116 27.23 -25.60 -1.71
C VAL A 116 28.52 -26.09 -1.08
N GLU A 117 28.44 -26.62 0.12
CA GLU A 117 29.51 -27.30 0.83
C GLU A 117 29.29 -28.83 0.73
N LYS A 118 30.23 -29.56 0.10
CA LYS A 118 30.17 -31.03 0.01
C LYS A 118 30.75 -31.64 1.28
N VAL A 119 29.94 -32.38 1.99
CA VAL A 119 30.39 -33.17 3.17
C VAL A 119 30.39 -34.62 2.76
N VAL A 120 31.57 -35.23 2.78
CA VAL A 120 31.73 -36.67 2.55
C VAL A 120 31.81 -37.38 3.91
N VAL A 121 30.98 -38.37 4.10
CA VAL A 121 30.96 -39.17 5.33
C VAL A 121 31.64 -40.50 5.03
N PRO A 122 32.89 -40.72 5.49
CA PRO A 122 33.58 -41.98 5.29
C PRO A 122 32.99 -43.06 6.19
N LEU A 123 33.12 -44.30 5.77
CA LEU A 123 32.88 -45.46 6.64
C LEU A 123 33.96 -45.49 7.75
N PRO A 124 33.60 -45.72 9.04
CA PRO A 124 34.60 -45.90 10.10
C PRO A 124 35.64 -46.96 9.74
N GLU A 125 36.90 -46.78 10.16
CA GLU A 125 38.00 -47.69 9.79
C GLU A 125 37.74 -49.13 10.20
N GLU A 126 37.10 -49.34 11.35
CA GLU A 126 36.71 -50.64 11.88
C GLU A 126 35.65 -51.36 11.01
N ASP A 127 34.83 -50.62 10.28
CA ASP A 127 33.80 -51.15 9.38
C ASP A 127 34.31 -51.32 7.93
N GLN A 128 35.55 -50.89 7.63
CA GLN A 128 36.15 -51.02 6.30
C GLN A 128 36.78 -52.41 6.08
N ILE A 129 36.52 -53.37 6.95
CA ILE A 129 37.00 -54.76 6.84
C ILE A 129 35.86 -55.61 6.26
N CYS A 130 36.15 -56.38 5.22
CA CYS A 130 35.16 -57.26 4.59
C CYS A 130 34.65 -58.31 5.60
N PRO A 131 33.34 -58.37 5.90
CA PRO A 131 32.81 -59.31 6.89
C PRO A 131 32.87 -60.77 6.44
N VAL A 132 33.20 -61.03 5.17
CA VAL A 132 33.26 -62.38 4.61
C VAL A 132 34.70 -62.96 4.60
N CYS A 133 35.71 -62.15 4.20
CA CYS A 133 37.09 -62.62 4.03
C CYS A 133 38.12 -61.83 4.84
N GLY A 134 37.75 -60.84 5.64
CA GLY A 134 38.66 -60.07 6.51
C GLY A 134 39.61 -59.10 5.76
N THR A 135 39.50 -58.95 4.47
CA THR A 135 40.37 -58.03 3.69
C THR A 135 39.91 -56.60 3.81
N GLN A 136 40.87 -55.65 3.83
CA GLN A 136 40.58 -54.22 3.82
C GLN A 136 39.82 -53.81 2.53
N MET A 137 38.64 -53.19 2.67
CA MET A 137 37.85 -52.71 1.55
C MET A 137 38.40 -51.40 1.03
N VAL A 138 38.23 -51.16 -0.27
CA VAL A 138 38.62 -49.94 -0.94
C VAL A 138 37.40 -49.13 -1.33
N LEU A 139 37.52 -47.80 -1.32
CA LEU A 139 36.47 -46.87 -1.77
C LEU A 139 36.19 -47.11 -3.25
N ILE A 140 34.96 -47.45 -3.63
CA ILE A 140 34.53 -47.71 -5.00
C ILE A 140 33.67 -46.57 -5.59
N GLY A 141 33.17 -45.65 -4.77
CA GLY A 141 32.34 -44.51 -5.24
C GLY A 141 31.73 -43.71 -4.11
N GLU A 142 31.10 -42.63 -4.47
CA GLU A 142 30.34 -41.77 -3.59
C GLU A 142 28.91 -41.59 -4.15
N GLU A 143 27.90 -41.67 -3.30
CA GLU A 143 26.51 -41.49 -3.66
C GLU A 143 25.93 -40.25 -3.00
N TYR A 144 25.16 -39.45 -3.75
CA TYR A 144 24.42 -38.32 -3.23
C TYR A 144 23.24 -38.83 -2.37
N VAL A 145 23.20 -38.43 -1.09
CA VAL A 145 22.12 -38.85 -0.17
C VAL A 145 21.06 -37.75 0.00
N ARG A 146 21.46 -36.55 0.42
CA ARG A 146 20.52 -35.45 0.68
C ARG A 146 21.22 -34.10 0.68
N ARG A 147 20.38 -33.05 0.61
CA ARG A 147 20.78 -31.65 0.74
C ARG A 147 20.09 -31.03 1.95
N GLU A 148 20.83 -30.31 2.79
CA GLU A 148 20.34 -29.62 3.97
C GLU A 148 20.67 -28.15 3.87
N LEU A 149 19.77 -27.28 4.36
CA LEU A 149 20.02 -25.86 4.51
C LEU A 149 20.67 -25.60 5.88
N LYS A 150 21.94 -25.15 5.88
CA LYS A 150 22.64 -24.73 7.09
C LYS A 150 22.46 -23.24 7.31
N PHE A 151 21.85 -22.85 8.41
CA PHE A 151 21.72 -21.46 8.83
C PHE A 151 22.81 -21.12 9.86
N ILE A 152 23.53 -20.03 9.61
CA ILE A 152 24.53 -19.48 10.54
C ILE A 152 23.94 -18.17 11.08
N PRO A 153 23.67 -18.06 12.40
CA PRO A 153 23.18 -16.81 13.01
C PRO A 153 24.14 -15.64 12.77
N ALA A 154 23.62 -14.41 12.85
CA ALA A 154 24.41 -13.20 12.74
C ALA A 154 25.53 -13.16 13.80
N THR A 155 26.72 -12.75 13.40
CA THR A 155 27.86 -12.57 14.29
C THR A 155 28.25 -11.10 14.36
N CYS A 156 28.67 -10.63 15.56
CA CYS A 156 29.17 -9.30 15.79
C CYS A 156 30.67 -9.34 16.07
N LYS A 157 31.39 -8.35 15.55
CA LYS A 157 32.81 -8.13 15.87
C LYS A 157 33.12 -6.66 16.04
N VAL A 158 34.08 -6.34 16.88
CA VAL A 158 34.62 -4.99 17.01
C VAL A 158 35.77 -4.81 16.03
N ILE A 159 35.81 -3.65 15.37
CA ILE A 159 36.91 -3.24 14.48
C ILE A 159 37.56 -2.01 15.12
N GLU A 160 38.85 -2.12 15.42
CA GLU A 160 39.65 -1.03 15.95
C GLU A 160 40.55 -0.48 14.83
N TYR A 161 40.55 0.81 14.64
CA TYR A 161 41.35 1.49 13.64
C TYR A 161 42.55 2.19 14.30
N TYR A 162 43.75 1.87 13.85
CA TYR A 162 45.00 2.46 14.30
C TYR A 162 45.63 3.29 13.18
N SER A 163 45.99 4.56 13.46
CA SER A 163 46.73 5.42 12.53
C SER A 163 48.22 5.33 12.83
N GLN A 164 49.01 5.00 11.83
CA GLN A 164 50.44 5.00 11.93
C GLN A 164 51.00 6.40 11.69
N SER A 165 52.00 6.80 12.48
CA SER A 165 52.72 8.06 12.35
C SER A 165 54.12 7.81 11.83
N TYR A 166 54.48 8.51 10.78
CA TYR A 166 55.78 8.42 10.12
C TYR A 166 56.54 9.75 10.36
N GLY A 167 57.79 9.66 10.83
CA GLY A 167 58.70 10.81 10.99
C GLY A 167 59.88 10.71 10.02
N CYS A 168 60.30 11.82 9.50
CA CYS A 168 61.52 11.90 8.66
C CYS A 168 62.78 11.91 9.53
N PRO A 169 63.65 10.89 9.46
CA PRO A 169 64.88 10.90 10.26
C PRO A 169 65.85 12.04 9.87
N SER A 170 65.99 12.29 8.57
CA SER A 170 66.91 13.36 8.09
C SER A 170 66.47 14.77 8.49
N CYS A 171 65.12 15.03 8.53
CA CYS A 171 64.60 16.31 9.04
C CYS A 171 64.71 16.42 10.57
N LYS A 172 64.83 15.31 11.28
CA LYS A 172 64.95 15.28 12.74
C LYS A 172 66.36 15.63 13.20
N GLU A 173 67.41 15.21 12.44
CA GLU A 173 68.83 15.42 12.76
C GLU A 173 69.30 16.85 12.47
N GLY A 174 68.61 17.63 11.65
CA GLY A 174 68.95 19.00 11.26
C GLY A 174 68.18 20.11 11.94
N LEU A 175 67.31 19.78 12.93
CA LEU A 175 66.44 20.79 13.59
C LEU A 175 67.18 21.56 14.69
N GLY A 176 67.09 22.89 14.66
CA GLY A 176 67.41 23.76 15.80
C GLY A 176 66.34 23.65 16.92
N ASP A 177 66.66 24.17 18.11
CA ASP A 177 65.80 24.05 19.32
C ASP A 177 64.36 24.56 19.21
N THR A 178 64.01 25.23 18.11
CA THR A 178 62.68 25.84 17.89
C THR A 178 61.87 25.19 16.76
N GLU A 179 62.41 24.23 15.99
CA GLU A 179 61.76 23.61 14.84
C GLU A 179 61.15 22.25 15.23
N LYS A 180 59.93 21.99 14.73
CA LYS A 180 59.21 20.74 14.98
C LYS A 180 59.48 19.70 13.88
N PRO A 181 59.75 18.42 14.23
CA PRO A 181 59.93 17.38 13.22
C PRO A 181 58.71 17.20 12.34
N VAL A 182 58.93 16.93 11.07
CA VAL A 182 57.83 16.58 10.11
C VAL A 182 57.29 15.21 10.47
N ILE A 183 56.04 15.18 10.93
CA ILE A 183 55.31 13.95 11.24
C ILE A 183 54.09 13.90 10.35
N VAL A 184 53.95 12.80 9.58
CA VAL A 184 52.81 12.52 8.74
C VAL A 184 52.07 11.31 9.33
N LYS A 185 50.73 11.43 9.50
CA LYS A 185 49.89 10.36 9.97
C LYS A 185 49.09 9.73 8.83
N SER A 186 48.98 8.41 8.84
CA SER A 186 48.08 7.73 7.92
C SER A 186 46.63 8.12 8.19
N GLN A 187 45.88 8.30 7.11
CA GLN A 187 44.47 8.61 7.21
C GLN A 187 43.63 7.33 7.47
N VAL A 188 42.74 7.36 8.42
CA VAL A 188 41.75 6.30 8.64
C VAL A 188 40.43 6.71 8.02
N PRO A 189 39.60 5.75 7.53
CA PRO A 189 38.27 6.07 7.02
C PRO A 189 37.45 6.82 8.06
N PRO A 190 36.73 7.88 7.69
CA PRO A 190 35.94 8.65 8.63
C PRO A 190 34.82 7.77 9.24
N ALA A 191 34.54 7.93 10.55
CA ALA A 191 33.46 7.22 11.20
C ALA A 191 32.10 7.54 10.54
N LEU A 192 31.14 6.60 10.59
CA LEU A 192 29.79 6.84 10.08
C LEU A 192 29.09 7.96 10.89
N LEU A 193 29.18 7.86 12.20
CA LEU A 193 28.75 8.92 13.14
C LEU A 193 29.99 9.51 13.79
N GLY A 194 30.10 10.82 13.86
CA GLY A 194 31.28 11.51 14.39
C GLY A 194 31.69 11.06 15.79
N LYS A 195 30.72 10.65 16.62
CA LYS A 195 30.96 10.03 17.94
C LYS A 195 30.01 8.82 18.06
N GLY A 196 30.54 7.63 18.12
CA GLY A 196 29.73 6.42 18.34
C GLY A 196 30.26 5.19 17.60
N PRO A 197 29.90 3.98 18.04
CA PRO A 197 30.43 2.72 17.52
C PRO A 197 29.71 2.22 16.27
N ALA A 198 28.73 2.98 15.69
CA ALA A 198 27.96 2.49 14.56
C ALA A 198 28.80 2.41 13.30
N SER A 199 28.92 1.24 12.73
CA SER A 199 29.34 1.02 11.35
C SER A 199 28.14 1.11 10.38
N ALA A 200 28.42 1.23 9.09
CA ALA A 200 27.39 1.17 8.04
C ALA A 200 26.55 -0.12 8.14
N SER A 201 27.22 -1.26 8.41
CA SER A 201 26.55 -2.55 8.54
C SER A 201 25.62 -2.62 9.78
N ALA A 202 26.06 -2.11 10.93
CA ALA A 202 25.25 -2.13 12.16
C ALA A 202 24.03 -1.20 12.06
N ALA A 203 24.22 0.02 11.50
CA ALA A 203 23.13 0.95 11.27
C ALA A 203 22.12 0.42 10.24
N ALA A 204 22.59 -0.12 9.11
CA ALA A 204 21.74 -0.74 8.10
C ALA A 204 20.96 -1.94 8.65
N TRP A 205 21.59 -2.77 9.47
CA TRP A 205 20.92 -3.90 10.13
C TRP A 205 19.79 -3.43 11.05
N THR A 206 20.05 -2.42 11.88
CA THR A 206 19.06 -1.84 12.77
C THR A 206 17.85 -1.29 11.99
N MET A 207 18.09 -0.63 10.86
CA MET A 207 17.03 -0.11 9.99
C MET A 207 16.27 -1.25 9.30
N TYR A 208 16.97 -2.23 8.72
CA TYR A 208 16.38 -3.39 8.08
C TYR A 208 15.44 -4.15 9.03
N GLN A 209 15.90 -4.43 10.25
CA GLN A 209 15.08 -5.11 11.24
C GLN A 209 13.82 -4.33 11.61
N LYS A 210 13.93 -2.99 11.74
CA LYS A 210 12.78 -2.18 12.12
C LYS A 210 11.78 -1.99 10.97
N TYR A 211 12.25 -1.64 9.78
CA TYR A 211 11.40 -1.15 8.71
C TYR A 211 11.01 -2.23 7.69
N ALA A 212 11.82 -3.26 7.50
CA ALA A 212 11.48 -4.39 6.66
C ALA A 212 10.85 -5.56 7.45
N ASN A 213 11.42 -5.90 8.62
CA ASN A 213 10.96 -7.02 9.45
C ASN A 213 10.00 -6.60 10.58
N GLY A 214 9.71 -5.30 10.73
CA GLY A 214 8.78 -4.79 11.75
C GLY A 214 9.26 -4.97 13.20
N LEU A 215 10.56 -5.21 13.45
CA LEU A 215 11.09 -5.45 14.79
C LEU A 215 11.35 -4.13 15.53
N PRO A 216 10.58 -3.80 16.59
CA PRO A 216 10.75 -2.54 17.33
C PRO A 216 12.12 -2.43 18.01
N LEU A 217 12.62 -1.20 18.18
CA LEU A 217 13.95 -0.97 18.75
C LEU A 217 14.12 -1.54 20.18
N TYR A 218 13.06 -1.60 20.99
CA TYR A 218 13.14 -2.20 22.31
C TYR A 218 13.35 -3.72 22.27
N ARG A 219 12.89 -4.41 21.21
CA ARG A 219 13.18 -5.83 20.99
C ARG A 219 14.59 -5.99 20.44
N GLN A 220 15.02 -5.10 19.55
CA GLN A 220 16.40 -5.09 19.04
C GLN A 220 17.41 -4.84 20.16
N GLU A 221 17.13 -3.96 21.12
CA GLU A 221 17.97 -3.75 22.32
C GLU A 221 18.20 -5.07 23.09
N LYS A 222 17.17 -5.90 23.21
CA LYS A 222 17.27 -7.23 23.84
C LYS A 222 18.04 -8.23 22.96
N ASP A 223 17.84 -8.17 21.66
CA ASP A 223 18.52 -9.02 20.68
C ASP A 223 20.02 -8.73 20.64
N TRP A 224 20.43 -7.46 20.61
CA TRP A 224 21.84 -7.04 20.68
C TRP A 224 22.55 -7.59 21.91
N LYS A 225 21.86 -7.70 23.06
CA LYS A 225 22.43 -8.31 24.28
C LYS A 225 22.77 -9.79 24.09
N GLN A 226 22.03 -10.53 23.26
CA GLN A 226 22.35 -11.94 22.97
C GLN A 226 23.67 -12.08 22.20
N TYR A 227 24.07 -11.04 21.45
CA TYR A 227 25.36 -10.96 20.78
C TYR A 227 26.46 -10.34 21.65
N GLY A 228 26.23 -10.13 22.95
CA GLY A 228 27.19 -9.52 23.88
C GLY A 228 27.32 -8.00 23.77
N VAL A 229 26.43 -7.32 23.03
CA VAL A 229 26.50 -5.88 22.78
C VAL A 229 25.45 -5.14 23.59
N GLN A 230 25.85 -4.21 24.46
CA GLN A 230 24.94 -3.41 25.28
C GLN A 230 24.69 -2.04 24.65
N ILE A 231 23.68 -1.96 23.79
CA ILE A 231 23.26 -0.72 23.11
C ILE A 231 21.80 -0.43 23.47
N SER A 232 21.53 0.80 23.93
CA SER A 232 20.17 1.20 24.28
C SER A 232 19.33 1.49 23.01
N ARG A 233 18.00 1.30 23.11
CA ARG A 233 17.04 1.68 22.06
C ARG A 233 17.15 3.16 21.67
N THR A 234 17.53 4.03 22.60
CA THR A 234 17.76 5.46 22.33
C THR A 234 18.97 5.65 21.42
N THR A 235 20.06 4.92 21.68
CA THR A 235 21.24 4.95 20.81
C THR A 235 20.90 4.45 19.40
N LEU A 236 20.17 3.32 19.29
CA LEU A 236 19.70 2.80 18.01
C LEU A 236 18.81 3.81 17.26
N ALA A 237 17.89 4.49 17.95
CA ALA A 237 17.06 5.54 17.37
C ALA A 237 17.91 6.72 16.85
N ASN A 238 18.92 7.16 17.63
CA ASN A 238 19.83 8.23 17.22
C ASN A 238 20.65 7.84 15.98
N TRP A 239 21.07 6.59 15.84
CA TRP A 239 21.73 6.13 14.61
C TRP A 239 20.82 6.29 13.40
N ILE A 240 19.57 5.86 13.52
CA ILE A 240 18.58 5.97 12.43
C ILE A 240 18.35 7.43 12.06
N ILE A 241 18.08 8.29 13.05
CA ILE A 241 17.80 9.72 12.84
C ILE A 241 19.01 10.41 12.17
N TYR A 242 20.22 10.14 12.68
CA TYR A 242 21.44 10.72 12.11
C TYR A 242 21.67 10.30 10.67
N CYS A 243 21.62 9.00 10.39
CA CYS A 243 21.84 8.46 9.04
C CYS A 243 20.76 8.93 8.06
N SER A 244 19.50 8.96 8.49
CA SER A 244 18.39 9.48 7.69
C SER A 244 18.65 10.92 7.27
N LYS A 245 18.97 11.80 8.22
CA LYS A 245 19.14 13.24 8.00
C LYS A 245 20.39 13.56 7.16
N ASN A 246 21.49 12.83 7.37
CA ASN A 246 22.79 13.20 6.77
C ASN A 246 23.10 12.43 5.48
N TYR A 247 22.60 11.20 5.32
CA TYR A 247 22.94 10.34 4.18
C TYR A 247 21.76 9.96 3.30
N PHE A 248 20.55 9.75 3.87
CA PHE A 248 19.41 9.33 3.07
C PHE A 248 18.58 10.51 2.54
N GLN A 249 18.58 11.64 3.25
CA GLN A 249 17.83 12.82 2.81
C GLN A 249 18.24 13.31 1.41
N PRO A 250 19.53 13.37 1.01
CA PRO A 250 19.89 13.73 -0.36
C PRO A 250 19.30 12.80 -1.43
N MET A 251 19.23 11.48 -1.14
CA MET A 251 18.59 10.52 -2.03
C MET A 251 17.08 10.71 -2.08
N TYR A 252 16.46 10.97 -0.93
CA TYR A 252 15.03 11.28 -0.84
C TYR A 252 14.67 12.52 -1.66
N ASP A 253 15.44 13.59 -1.53
CA ASP A 253 15.25 14.84 -2.27
C ASP A 253 15.44 14.63 -3.79
N TYR A 254 16.40 13.78 -4.19
CA TYR A 254 16.59 13.37 -5.58
C TYR A 254 15.38 12.59 -6.10
N PHE A 255 14.88 11.57 -5.38
CA PHE A 255 13.71 10.82 -5.78
C PHE A 255 12.45 11.70 -5.84
N HIS A 256 12.33 12.69 -4.96
CA HIS A 256 11.24 13.66 -5.00
C HIS A 256 11.29 14.48 -6.30
N ARG A 257 12.43 15.01 -6.68
CA ARG A 257 12.59 15.72 -7.96
C ARG A 257 12.25 14.85 -9.16
N GLU A 258 12.64 13.58 -9.14
CA GLU A 258 12.29 12.63 -10.20
C GLU A 258 10.79 12.30 -10.24
N LEU A 259 10.12 12.24 -9.08
CA LEU A 259 8.67 12.06 -9.01
C LEU A 259 7.93 13.26 -9.63
N LEU A 260 8.37 14.48 -9.36
CA LEU A 260 7.74 15.68 -9.90
C LEU A 260 7.81 15.80 -11.43
N LYS A 261 8.72 15.07 -12.08
CA LYS A 261 8.82 14.99 -13.55
C LYS A 261 7.83 14.00 -14.19
N ARG A 262 7.13 13.19 -13.36
CA ARG A 262 6.22 12.15 -13.87
C ARG A 262 4.90 12.75 -14.34
N SER A 263 4.31 12.15 -15.35
CA SER A 263 2.99 12.54 -15.86
C SER A 263 1.82 11.96 -15.05
N PHE A 264 2.07 10.88 -14.30
CA PHE A 264 1.07 10.23 -13.47
C PHE A 264 1.68 9.84 -12.11
N ALA A 265 1.03 10.28 -11.05
CA ALA A 265 1.37 9.97 -9.67
C ALA A 265 0.14 9.46 -8.90
N MET A 266 0.39 8.85 -7.76
CA MET A 266 -0.63 8.34 -6.86
C MET A 266 -0.31 8.79 -5.43
N ALA A 267 -1.33 9.02 -4.62
CA ALA A 267 -1.15 9.42 -3.23
C ALA A 267 -2.14 8.71 -2.30
N ASP A 268 -1.67 8.48 -1.07
CA ASP A 268 -2.47 7.92 0.03
C ASP A 268 -1.89 8.41 1.36
N GLU A 269 -2.64 8.30 2.46
CA GLU A 269 -2.15 8.65 3.79
C GLU A 269 -2.72 7.74 4.87
N THR A 270 -1.92 7.51 5.91
CA THR A 270 -2.33 6.74 7.09
C THR A 270 -1.99 7.45 8.38
N ARG A 271 -2.72 7.16 9.43
CA ARG A 271 -2.51 7.77 10.75
C ARG A 271 -1.20 7.30 11.38
N VAL A 272 -0.56 8.19 12.12
CA VAL A 272 0.58 7.90 13.00
C VAL A 272 0.44 8.71 14.28
N GLN A 273 0.86 8.15 15.41
CA GLN A 273 0.93 8.89 16.68
C GLN A 273 2.37 9.34 16.91
N VAL A 274 2.56 10.61 17.27
CA VAL A 274 3.86 11.17 17.65
C VAL A 274 3.70 11.79 19.05
N LEU A 275 4.52 11.32 20.02
CA LEU A 275 4.31 11.67 21.42
C LEU A 275 4.76 13.09 21.75
N LYS A 276 5.85 13.55 21.13
CA LYS A 276 6.48 14.85 21.38
C LYS A 276 6.39 15.71 20.12
N GLU A 277 5.24 16.34 19.95
CA GLU A 277 5.01 17.40 18.96
C GLU A 277 4.77 18.71 19.69
N GLU A 278 5.47 19.75 19.31
CA GLU A 278 5.32 21.06 19.92
C GLU A 278 3.88 21.59 19.78
N GLY A 279 3.30 22.07 20.86
CA GLY A 279 1.94 22.60 20.89
C GLY A 279 0.81 21.56 20.73
N ARG A 280 1.12 20.24 20.73
CA ARG A 280 0.11 19.17 20.54
C ARG A 280 0.13 18.14 21.67
N ARG A 281 -1.04 17.60 21.98
CA ARG A 281 -1.16 16.52 22.97
C ARG A 281 -0.65 15.19 22.37
N ALA A 282 -0.03 14.34 23.19
CA ALA A 282 0.51 13.06 22.78
C ALA A 282 -0.50 12.11 22.11
N GLN A 283 -1.80 12.25 22.42
CA GLN A 283 -2.88 11.46 21.82
C GLN A 283 -3.33 11.98 20.44
N THR A 284 -2.88 13.18 20.03
CA THR A 284 -3.26 13.76 18.75
C THR A 284 -2.70 12.92 17.61
N GLN A 285 -3.53 12.67 16.62
CA GLN A 285 -3.13 11.89 15.45
C GLN A 285 -2.45 12.77 14.43
N SER A 286 -1.28 12.34 13.99
CA SER A 286 -0.53 12.85 12.87
C SER A 286 -0.63 11.86 11.70
N PHE A 287 -0.01 12.16 10.56
CA PHE A 287 -0.20 11.36 9.34
C PHE A 287 1.14 11.04 8.67
N MET A 288 1.22 9.84 8.15
CA MET A 288 2.23 9.42 7.20
C MET A 288 1.57 9.43 5.82
N TRP A 289 2.08 10.26 4.95
CA TRP A 289 1.68 10.38 3.55
C TRP A 289 2.56 9.50 2.68
N LEU A 290 1.98 9.02 1.60
CA LEU A 290 2.67 8.30 0.56
C LEU A 290 2.42 9.01 -0.76
N PHE A 291 3.48 9.20 -1.54
CA PHE A 291 3.43 9.63 -2.93
C PHE A 291 4.25 8.67 -3.77
N ARG A 292 3.72 8.26 -4.89
CA ARG A 292 4.44 7.33 -5.76
C ARG A 292 4.16 7.60 -7.23
N SER A 293 5.05 7.11 -8.10
CA SER A 293 4.77 7.03 -9.52
C SER A 293 3.73 5.94 -9.81
N GLY A 294 2.97 6.10 -10.88
CA GLY A 294 2.17 5.02 -11.44
C GLY A 294 2.99 4.10 -12.34
N GLU A 295 2.28 3.21 -13.06
CA GLU A 295 2.87 2.31 -14.06
C GLU A 295 3.01 3.06 -15.39
N ASP A 296 4.01 3.92 -15.50
CA ASP A 296 4.29 4.76 -16.69
C ASP A 296 5.43 4.23 -17.57
N GLY A 297 5.91 3.02 -17.28
CA GLY A 297 7.02 2.38 -18.01
C GLY A 297 8.41 2.83 -17.57
N LEU A 298 8.51 3.73 -16.60
CA LEU A 298 9.76 4.20 -16.03
C LEU A 298 10.02 3.54 -14.66
N ALA A 299 11.21 3.76 -14.10
CA ALA A 299 11.58 3.26 -12.79
C ALA A 299 10.58 3.70 -11.72
N GLU A 300 10.13 2.78 -10.89
CA GLU A 300 9.15 3.04 -9.83
C GLU A 300 9.73 3.95 -8.74
N ILE A 301 8.95 4.92 -8.29
CA ILE A 301 9.33 5.84 -7.20
C ILE A 301 8.27 5.77 -6.11
N ILE A 302 8.71 5.59 -4.86
CA ILE A 302 7.85 5.50 -3.68
C ILE A 302 8.43 6.39 -2.59
N LEU A 303 7.67 7.39 -2.13
CA LEU A 303 8.09 8.38 -1.16
C LEU A 303 7.11 8.44 0.01
N TYR A 304 7.63 8.39 1.23
CA TYR A 304 6.84 8.64 2.42
C TYR A 304 7.13 10.04 2.97
N GLY A 305 6.10 10.72 3.47
CA GLY A 305 6.22 12.04 4.07
C GLY A 305 5.46 12.12 5.39
N TYR A 306 6.08 12.63 6.43
CA TYR A 306 5.39 12.88 7.71
C TYR A 306 4.74 14.26 7.70
N SER A 307 3.51 14.33 8.22
CA SER A 307 2.83 15.61 8.50
C SER A 307 2.07 15.55 9.83
N PRO A 308 2.10 16.62 10.64
CA PRO A 308 1.34 16.66 11.89
C PRO A 308 -0.18 16.66 11.65
N THR A 309 -0.66 16.99 10.47
CA THR A 309 -2.09 17.06 10.16
C THR A 309 -2.43 16.32 8.89
N ARG A 310 -3.73 16.03 8.69
CA ARG A 310 -4.27 15.54 7.41
C ARG A 310 -4.60 16.68 6.45
N SER A 311 -4.07 17.88 6.67
CA SER A 311 -4.37 19.03 5.82
C SER A 311 -3.89 18.82 4.37
N GLY A 312 -4.70 19.20 3.39
CA GLY A 312 -4.30 19.24 1.98
C GLY A 312 -3.12 20.18 1.68
N SER A 313 -2.78 21.07 2.63
CA SER A 313 -1.58 21.93 2.52
C SER A 313 -0.29 21.10 2.40
N HIS A 314 -0.21 19.94 3.07
CA HIS A 314 0.95 19.05 2.95
C HIS A 314 1.06 18.46 1.54
N ALA A 315 -0.04 17.98 0.96
CA ALA A 315 -0.04 17.48 -0.41
C ALA A 315 0.30 18.60 -1.42
N LYS A 316 -0.19 19.83 -1.17
CA LYS A 316 0.11 20.99 -2.00
C LYS A 316 1.59 21.36 -1.97
N GLU A 317 2.20 21.38 -0.78
CA GLU A 317 3.62 21.64 -0.59
C GLU A 317 4.49 20.55 -1.21
N PHE A 318 4.14 19.28 -0.97
CA PHE A 318 4.89 18.15 -1.50
C PHE A 318 4.84 18.07 -3.04
N LEU A 319 3.70 18.40 -3.64
CA LEU A 319 3.50 18.37 -5.09
C LEU A 319 3.71 19.74 -5.75
N GLU A 320 4.39 20.68 -5.08
CA GLU A 320 4.74 21.96 -5.68
C GLU A 320 5.60 21.76 -6.92
N GLY A 321 5.17 22.35 -8.05
CA GLY A 321 5.81 22.18 -9.35
C GLY A 321 5.41 20.92 -10.13
N TYR A 322 4.63 20.02 -9.54
CA TYR A 322 4.07 18.88 -10.25
C TYR A 322 2.91 19.32 -11.18
N SER A 323 2.93 18.82 -12.40
CA SER A 323 1.84 18.97 -13.36
C SER A 323 1.55 17.64 -14.04
N GLY A 324 0.37 17.10 -13.82
CA GLY A 324 0.02 15.77 -14.34
C GLY A 324 -1.24 15.23 -13.70
N TYR A 325 -1.41 13.92 -13.81
CA TYR A 325 -2.55 13.21 -13.23
C TYR A 325 -2.19 12.68 -11.84
N LEU A 326 -3.12 12.80 -10.89
CA LEU A 326 -2.96 12.29 -9.52
C LEU A 326 -4.13 11.38 -9.15
N GLU A 327 -3.85 10.11 -8.97
CA GLU A 327 -4.81 9.14 -8.43
C GLU A 327 -4.85 9.21 -6.90
N THR A 328 -6.05 9.32 -6.35
CA THR A 328 -6.25 9.38 -4.89
C THR A 328 -7.57 8.70 -4.50
N ASP A 329 -7.72 8.48 -3.20
CA ASP A 329 -9.01 8.16 -2.60
C ASP A 329 -9.98 9.36 -2.65
N GLY A 330 -11.11 9.22 -1.97
CA GLY A 330 -12.12 10.29 -1.88
C GLY A 330 -11.81 11.44 -0.93
N TYR A 331 -10.61 11.55 -0.37
CA TYR A 331 -10.29 12.59 0.59
C TYR A 331 -10.26 14.00 -0.03
N GLN A 332 -10.95 14.95 0.62
CA GLN A 332 -11.12 16.33 0.10
C GLN A 332 -9.82 17.16 0.11
N GLY A 333 -8.83 16.78 0.91
CA GLY A 333 -7.54 17.46 0.99
C GLY A 333 -6.79 17.54 -0.34
N TYR A 334 -7.15 16.69 -1.30
CA TYR A 334 -6.58 16.70 -2.64
C TYR A 334 -7.35 17.59 -3.65
N ASN A 335 -8.46 18.23 -3.26
CA ASN A 335 -9.38 18.88 -4.22
C ASN A 335 -8.85 20.16 -4.87
N SER A 336 -7.85 20.82 -4.36
CA SER A 336 -7.43 22.14 -4.83
C SER A 336 -5.92 22.21 -5.06
N LEU A 337 -5.41 21.21 -5.79
CA LEU A 337 -4.00 21.17 -6.16
C LEU A 337 -3.80 21.85 -7.51
N PRO A 338 -3.06 22.97 -7.59
CA PRO A 338 -2.90 23.73 -8.82
C PRO A 338 -2.18 22.91 -9.90
N GLY A 339 -2.68 22.95 -11.14
CA GLY A 339 -2.05 22.27 -12.28
C GLY A 339 -2.18 20.74 -12.31
N ILE A 340 -2.89 20.15 -11.33
CA ILE A 340 -3.03 18.71 -11.19
C ILE A 340 -4.43 18.25 -11.62
N ARG A 341 -4.48 17.26 -12.52
CA ARG A 341 -5.71 16.56 -12.93
C ARG A 341 -5.91 15.36 -12.02
N ARG A 342 -6.93 15.43 -11.17
CA ARG A 342 -7.20 14.36 -10.21
C ARG A 342 -7.97 13.22 -10.86
N CYS A 343 -7.59 11.97 -10.52
CA CYS A 343 -8.32 10.74 -10.82
C CYS A 343 -8.94 10.17 -9.54
N SER A 344 -10.08 9.51 -9.68
CA SER A 344 -10.79 8.89 -8.54
C SER A 344 -10.68 7.36 -8.59
N CYS A 345 -10.40 6.75 -7.47
CA CYS A 345 -10.34 5.29 -7.33
C CYS A 345 -11.72 4.64 -7.50
N TRP A 346 -11.88 3.81 -8.54
CA TRP A 346 -13.11 3.06 -8.80
C TRP A 346 -13.35 1.91 -7.84
N ALA A 347 -12.31 1.40 -7.15
CA ALA A 347 -12.46 0.42 -6.09
C ALA A 347 -13.28 1.00 -4.92
N HIS A 348 -13.03 2.26 -4.54
CA HIS A 348 -13.82 2.95 -3.52
C HIS A 348 -15.28 3.17 -3.97
N ILE A 349 -15.51 3.57 -5.21
CA ILE A 349 -16.87 3.71 -5.77
C ILE A 349 -17.62 2.38 -5.66
N ARG A 350 -16.99 1.29 -6.11
CA ARG A 350 -17.56 -0.07 -6.05
C ARG A 350 -17.87 -0.49 -4.62
N ARG A 351 -16.97 -0.25 -3.66
CA ARG A 351 -17.16 -0.59 -2.25
C ARG A 351 -18.39 0.08 -1.65
N TYR A 352 -18.62 1.37 -1.91
CA TYR A 352 -19.81 2.05 -1.42
C TYR A 352 -21.11 1.38 -1.88
N PHE A 353 -21.16 0.90 -3.12
CA PHE A 353 -22.33 0.14 -3.61
C PHE A 353 -22.42 -1.25 -2.95
N ILE A 354 -21.29 -1.97 -2.78
CA ILE A 354 -21.26 -3.27 -2.07
C ILE A 354 -21.79 -3.11 -0.64
N ASP A 355 -21.32 -2.11 0.09
CA ASP A 355 -21.77 -1.82 1.46
C ASP A 355 -23.26 -1.45 1.53
N ALA A 356 -23.82 -0.97 0.43
CA ALA A 356 -25.23 -0.63 0.31
C ALA A 356 -26.13 -1.82 -0.05
N VAL A 357 -25.56 -2.96 -0.46
CA VAL A 357 -26.34 -4.17 -0.77
C VAL A 357 -26.94 -4.73 0.52
N PRO A 358 -28.28 -4.93 0.58
CA PRO A 358 -28.92 -5.53 1.76
C PRO A 358 -28.44 -6.97 1.97
N LYS A 359 -28.28 -7.39 3.21
CA LYS A 359 -27.87 -8.77 3.55
C LYS A 359 -28.78 -9.81 2.88
N GLY A 360 -28.17 -10.79 2.24
CA GLY A 360 -28.89 -11.86 1.52
C GLY A 360 -29.51 -11.45 0.18
N LYS A 361 -29.25 -10.20 -0.29
CA LYS A 361 -29.80 -9.66 -1.54
C LYS A 361 -28.74 -9.45 -2.62
N GLN A 362 -27.56 -10.06 -2.49
CA GLN A 362 -26.45 -9.89 -3.43
C GLN A 362 -26.74 -10.32 -4.88
N TYR A 363 -27.74 -11.19 -5.07
CA TYR A 363 -28.20 -11.64 -6.39
C TYR A 363 -29.52 -11.04 -6.83
N ASP A 364 -30.08 -10.12 -6.05
CA ASP A 364 -31.34 -9.44 -6.39
C ASP A 364 -31.05 -8.23 -7.28
N TYR A 365 -31.04 -8.45 -8.58
CA TYR A 365 -30.77 -7.42 -9.60
C TYR A 365 -31.82 -6.31 -9.67
N SER A 366 -32.92 -6.42 -8.96
CA SER A 366 -33.87 -5.33 -8.79
C SER A 366 -33.38 -4.25 -7.81
N GLN A 367 -32.39 -4.60 -6.94
CA GLN A 367 -31.84 -3.69 -5.96
C GLN A 367 -30.91 -2.67 -6.65
N PRO A 368 -31.10 -1.35 -6.46
CA PRO A 368 -30.22 -0.35 -7.05
C PRO A 368 -28.76 -0.49 -6.64
N ALA A 369 -28.47 -0.90 -5.40
CA ALA A 369 -27.10 -1.15 -4.95
C ALA A 369 -26.41 -2.25 -5.76
N VAL A 370 -27.12 -3.36 -6.05
CA VAL A 370 -26.61 -4.46 -6.88
C VAL A 370 -26.37 -4.01 -8.32
N GLN A 371 -27.27 -3.19 -8.87
CA GLN A 371 -27.09 -2.60 -10.21
C GLN A 371 -25.85 -1.71 -10.26
N GLY A 372 -25.59 -0.88 -9.24
CA GLY A 372 -24.36 -0.09 -9.13
C GLY A 372 -23.11 -0.96 -9.09
N VAL A 373 -23.12 -2.06 -8.32
CA VAL A 373 -22.02 -3.04 -8.30
C VAL A 373 -21.79 -3.65 -9.69
N GLN A 374 -22.85 -3.98 -10.42
CA GLN A 374 -22.72 -4.55 -11.77
C GLN A 374 -22.06 -3.59 -12.77
N TYR A 375 -22.43 -2.30 -12.76
CA TYR A 375 -21.75 -1.31 -13.60
C TYR A 375 -20.24 -1.25 -13.27
N CYS A 376 -19.90 -1.19 -11.98
CA CYS A 376 -18.50 -1.21 -11.56
C CYS A 376 -17.79 -2.50 -12.03
N ASN A 377 -18.37 -3.68 -11.78
CA ASN A 377 -17.78 -4.97 -12.18
C ASN A 377 -17.53 -5.04 -13.69
N ARG A 378 -18.44 -4.51 -14.50
CA ARG A 378 -18.28 -4.46 -15.95
C ARG A 378 -17.09 -3.61 -16.37
N LEU A 379 -16.92 -2.43 -15.74
CA LEU A 379 -15.75 -1.56 -15.98
C LEU A 379 -14.45 -2.24 -15.54
N PHE A 380 -14.43 -2.87 -14.36
CA PHE A 380 -13.26 -3.62 -13.88
C PHE A 380 -12.86 -4.75 -14.83
N ALA A 381 -13.81 -5.53 -15.32
CA ALA A 381 -13.55 -6.62 -16.26
C ALA A 381 -12.99 -6.11 -17.60
N MET A 382 -13.50 -4.97 -18.10
CA MET A 382 -12.99 -4.35 -19.31
C MET A 382 -11.56 -3.84 -19.11
N GLU A 383 -11.30 -3.11 -18.03
CA GLU A 383 -9.99 -2.56 -17.70
C GLU A 383 -8.95 -3.68 -17.51
N ASP A 384 -9.29 -4.75 -16.80
CA ASP A 384 -8.41 -5.92 -16.63
C ASP A 384 -8.08 -6.57 -17.99
N SER A 385 -9.08 -6.75 -18.86
CA SER A 385 -8.89 -7.28 -20.22
C SER A 385 -7.98 -6.39 -21.07
N ILE A 386 -8.17 -5.05 -21.00
CA ILE A 386 -7.35 -4.07 -21.73
C ILE A 386 -5.90 -4.12 -21.24
N ASN A 387 -5.70 -4.12 -19.92
CA ASN A 387 -4.37 -4.13 -19.31
C ASN A 387 -3.59 -5.41 -19.62
N LYS A 388 -4.25 -6.57 -19.54
CA LYS A 388 -3.64 -7.86 -19.89
C LYS A 388 -3.25 -7.97 -21.35
N LYS A 389 -4.09 -7.43 -22.24
CA LYS A 389 -3.87 -7.54 -23.68
C LYS A 389 -2.86 -6.54 -24.24
N TYR A 390 -2.76 -5.36 -23.61
CA TYR A 390 -1.93 -4.25 -24.08
C TYR A 390 -1.06 -3.68 -22.95
N PRO A 391 -0.18 -4.49 -22.33
CA PRO A 391 0.70 -4.02 -21.27
C PRO A 391 1.65 -2.94 -21.82
N GLY A 392 1.76 -1.81 -21.13
CA GLY A 392 2.63 -0.70 -21.52
C GLY A 392 2.23 0.10 -22.77
N ASN A 393 1.16 -0.29 -23.47
CA ASN A 393 0.66 0.45 -24.63
C ASN A 393 -0.44 1.43 -24.22
N TYR A 394 -0.05 2.57 -23.69
CA TYR A 394 -0.96 3.57 -23.10
C TYR A 394 -1.89 4.23 -24.12
N GLU A 395 -1.43 4.47 -25.34
CA GLU A 395 -2.28 5.02 -26.41
C GLU A 395 -3.40 4.05 -26.78
N LYS A 396 -3.08 2.76 -26.88
CA LYS A 396 -4.10 1.74 -27.17
C LYS A 396 -5.08 1.56 -26.02
N ARG A 397 -4.59 1.62 -24.77
CA ARG A 397 -5.45 1.61 -23.58
C ARG A 397 -6.43 2.77 -23.61
N LYS A 398 -5.96 4.00 -23.83
CA LYS A 398 -6.81 5.20 -23.96
C LYS A 398 -7.87 5.01 -25.05
N GLN A 399 -7.46 4.59 -26.25
CA GLN A 399 -8.39 4.34 -27.36
C GLN A 399 -9.49 3.35 -26.97
N LEU A 400 -9.13 2.22 -26.37
CA LEU A 400 -10.09 1.16 -26.00
C LEU A 400 -11.00 1.59 -24.84
N ARG A 401 -10.51 2.36 -23.89
CA ARG A 401 -11.33 2.98 -22.83
C ARG A 401 -12.41 3.88 -23.43
N LEU A 402 -12.04 4.75 -24.37
CA LEU A 402 -12.99 5.64 -25.06
C LEU A 402 -13.99 4.85 -25.92
N GLU A 403 -13.56 3.77 -26.55
CA GLU A 403 -14.41 2.94 -27.42
C GLU A 403 -15.38 2.07 -26.62
N LYS A 404 -14.91 1.43 -25.55
CA LYS A 404 -15.64 0.37 -24.83
C LYS A 404 -16.19 0.79 -23.49
N GLU A 405 -15.41 1.51 -22.68
CA GLU A 405 -15.80 1.86 -21.30
C GLU A 405 -16.64 3.13 -21.25
N LYS A 406 -16.32 4.12 -22.06
CA LYS A 406 -17.08 5.37 -22.09
C LYS A 406 -18.59 5.16 -22.30
N PRO A 407 -19.08 4.30 -23.23
CA PRO A 407 -20.50 4.02 -23.34
C PRO A 407 -21.11 3.39 -22.07
N VAL A 408 -20.35 2.55 -21.35
CA VAL A 408 -20.80 1.95 -20.08
C VAL A 408 -20.88 3.01 -19.01
N LEU A 409 -19.92 3.94 -18.96
CA LEU A 409 -19.95 5.09 -18.04
C LEU A 409 -21.13 6.01 -18.32
N GLU A 410 -21.43 6.31 -19.57
CA GLU A 410 -22.59 7.14 -19.93
C GLU A 410 -23.90 6.46 -19.49
N ALA A 411 -24.02 5.14 -19.67
CA ALA A 411 -25.13 4.37 -19.16
C ALA A 411 -25.20 4.37 -17.63
N PHE A 412 -24.06 4.25 -16.94
CA PHE A 412 -23.96 4.33 -15.49
C PHE A 412 -24.40 5.69 -14.96
N TRP A 413 -23.96 6.79 -15.56
CA TRP A 413 -24.37 8.15 -15.17
C TRP A 413 -25.86 8.37 -15.39
N SER A 414 -26.39 7.94 -16.55
CA SER A 414 -27.83 8.03 -16.82
C SER A 414 -28.67 7.25 -15.82
N TRP A 415 -28.20 6.07 -15.42
CA TRP A 415 -28.84 5.27 -14.37
C TRP A 415 -28.71 5.95 -13.00
N LEU A 416 -27.52 6.47 -12.64
CA LEU A 416 -27.26 7.09 -11.34
C LEU A 416 -28.10 8.35 -11.13
N ASP A 417 -28.26 9.18 -12.17
CA ASP A 417 -29.05 10.41 -12.14
C ASP A 417 -30.57 10.14 -11.86
N GLN A 418 -31.02 8.92 -12.15
CA GLN A 418 -32.40 8.50 -11.87
C GLN A 418 -32.59 7.99 -10.44
N GLN A 419 -31.51 7.72 -9.70
CA GLN A 419 -31.60 7.21 -8.36
C GLN A 419 -32.04 8.29 -7.37
N LYS A 420 -33.06 7.98 -6.59
CA LYS A 420 -33.59 8.85 -5.51
C LYS A 420 -33.63 8.10 -4.19
N PRO A 421 -32.46 7.73 -3.63
CA PRO A 421 -32.42 6.94 -2.41
C PRO A 421 -32.97 7.75 -1.22
N VAL A 422 -33.50 7.04 -0.25
CA VAL A 422 -33.91 7.65 1.02
C VAL A 422 -32.67 8.22 1.72
N ARG A 423 -32.77 9.45 2.20
CA ARG A 423 -31.65 10.18 2.84
C ARG A 423 -31.05 9.39 4.01
N ASN A 424 -29.75 9.50 4.17
CA ASN A 424 -28.95 8.85 5.23
C ASN A 424 -28.89 7.32 5.16
N THR A 425 -29.40 6.66 4.12
CA THR A 425 -29.19 5.23 3.87
C THR A 425 -27.79 4.97 3.33
N ARG A 426 -27.35 3.70 3.31
CA ARG A 426 -26.08 3.31 2.67
C ARG A 426 -26.09 3.60 1.17
N LEU A 427 -27.24 3.36 0.51
CA LEU A 427 -27.41 3.67 -0.91
C LEU A 427 -27.30 5.19 -1.18
N ASP A 428 -27.91 6.03 -0.32
CA ASP A 428 -27.77 7.48 -0.41
C ASP A 428 -26.30 7.91 -0.30
N LYS A 429 -25.55 7.31 0.62
CA LYS A 429 -24.11 7.57 0.73
C LYS A 429 -23.34 7.15 -0.51
N ALA A 430 -23.65 5.98 -1.08
CA ALA A 430 -23.01 5.50 -2.30
C ALA A 430 -23.28 6.43 -3.48
N VAL A 431 -24.55 6.78 -3.72
CA VAL A 431 -24.97 7.67 -4.80
C VAL A 431 -24.31 9.06 -4.66
N ASN A 432 -24.40 9.67 -3.47
CA ASN A 432 -23.79 10.97 -3.22
C ASN A 432 -22.24 10.94 -3.31
N TYR A 433 -21.61 9.84 -2.87
CA TYR A 433 -20.17 9.67 -3.00
C TYR A 433 -19.73 9.76 -4.47
N VAL A 434 -20.45 9.09 -5.34
CA VAL A 434 -20.14 9.04 -6.79
C VAL A 434 -20.50 10.35 -7.48
N LEU A 435 -21.70 10.91 -7.22
CA LEU A 435 -22.12 12.18 -7.83
C LEU A 435 -21.15 13.33 -7.52
N ASN A 436 -20.64 13.39 -6.29
CA ASN A 436 -19.66 14.40 -5.88
C ASN A 436 -18.27 14.21 -6.51
N ARG A 437 -18.05 13.15 -7.31
CA ARG A 437 -16.76 12.80 -7.94
C ARG A 437 -16.88 12.52 -9.42
N ARG A 438 -18.02 12.84 -10.02
CA ARG A 438 -18.30 12.56 -11.43
C ARG A 438 -17.22 13.10 -12.35
N ASP A 439 -16.77 14.32 -12.09
CA ASP A 439 -15.73 15.02 -12.86
C ASP A 439 -14.37 14.32 -12.82
N ILE A 440 -14.00 13.78 -11.65
CA ILE A 440 -12.71 13.11 -11.46
C ILE A 440 -12.77 11.60 -11.72
N ALA A 441 -13.96 10.99 -11.72
CA ALA A 441 -14.14 9.56 -11.97
C ALA A 441 -13.96 9.20 -13.47
N GLU A 442 -14.07 10.16 -14.38
CA GLU A 442 -13.82 9.97 -15.81
C GLU A 442 -12.41 10.38 -16.24
N THR A 443 -11.64 11.03 -15.39
CA THR A 443 -10.30 11.55 -15.74
C THR A 443 -9.35 10.46 -16.25
N TYR A 444 -9.50 9.20 -15.80
CA TYR A 444 -8.68 8.08 -16.29
C TYR A 444 -8.85 7.79 -17.79
N LEU A 445 -9.91 8.27 -18.42
CA LEU A 445 -10.13 8.17 -19.87
C LEU A 445 -9.22 9.11 -20.66
N GLU A 446 -8.71 10.17 -20.04
CA GLU A 446 -7.90 11.20 -20.69
C GLU A 446 -6.50 10.70 -21.06
N ASP A 447 -5.95 9.75 -20.26
CA ASP A 447 -4.61 9.21 -20.48
C ASP A 447 -4.55 7.73 -20.11
N GLY A 448 -4.02 6.90 -20.98
CA GLY A 448 -3.89 5.46 -20.74
C GLY A 448 -2.91 5.07 -19.63
N ARG A 449 -2.09 6.01 -19.13
CA ARG A 449 -1.21 5.83 -17.97
C ARG A 449 -1.96 5.96 -16.64
N CYS A 450 -3.10 6.65 -16.63
CA CYS A 450 -3.93 6.75 -15.42
C CYS A 450 -4.38 5.37 -14.97
N SER A 451 -4.25 5.08 -13.67
CA SER A 451 -4.76 3.87 -13.07
C SER A 451 -6.28 3.95 -12.89
N PHE A 452 -6.95 2.82 -12.86
CA PHE A 452 -8.36 2.71 -12.54
C PHE A 452 -8.61 2.63 -11.03
N THR A 453 -7.56 2.27 -10.27
CA THR A 453 -7.62 2.08 -8.82
C THR A 453 -6.38 2.62 -8.13
N ASN A 454 -6.52 2.99 -6.85
CA ASN A 454 -5.41 3.43 -6.00
C ASN A 454 -4.66 2.27 -5.30
N ASN A 455 -4.87 1.02 -5.72
CA ASN A 455 -4.34 -0.17 -5.06
C ASN A 455 -2.81 -0.15 -4.92
N LEU A 456 -2.10 0.40 -5.90
CA LEU A 456 -0.64 0.47 -5.83
C LEU A 456 -0.16 1.34 -4.66
N SER A 457 -0.81 2.48 -4.39
CA SER A 457 -0.45 3.31 -3.23
C SER A 457 -0.93 2.69 -1.91
N GLU A 458 -2.10 2.04 -1.90
CA GLU A 458 -2.58 1.30 -0.73
C GLU A 458 -1.63 0.16 -0.36
N ASN A 459 -1.15 -0.61 -1.33
CA ASN A 459 -0.15 -1.65 -1.10
C ASN A 459 1.21 -1.07 -0.67
N ALA A 460 1.61 0.07 -1.22
CA ALA A 460 2.86 0.73 -0.84
C ALA A 460 2.82 1.34 0.58
N ILE A 461 1.65 1.82 1.07
CA ILE A 461 1.55 2.34 2.45
C ILE A 461 1.35 1.24 3.51
N ARG A 462 0.93 0.04 3.09
CA ARG A 462 0.68 -1.12 3.97
C ARG A 462 1.86 -1.49 4.87
N PRO A 463 3.14 -1.54 4.42
CA PRO A 463 4.27 -1.86 5.29
C PRO A 463 4.38 -0.93 6.50
N PHE A 464 4.12 0.36 6.31
CA PHE A 464 4.08 1.32 7.42
C PHE A 464 2.91 1.03 8.37
N ALA A 465 1.72 0.80 7.85
CA ALA A 465 0.52 0.56 8.65
C ALA A 465 0.62 -0.76 9.46
N VAL A 466 1.23 -1.81 8.89
CA VAL A 466 1.53 -3.07 9.60
C VAL A 466 2.62 -2.86 10.63
N GLY A 467 3.73 -2.20 10.26
CA GLY A 467 4.84 -1.89 11.17
C GLY A 467 4.38 -1.09 12.38
N ARG A 468 3.47 -0.13 12.19
CA ARG A 468 2.86 0.66 13.27
C ARG A 468 2.18 -0.21 14.33
N LYS A 469 1.56 -1.33 13.98
CA LYS A 469 0.97 -2.25 14.95
C LYS A 469 2.03 -2.85 15.89
N ASN A 470 3.30 -2.90 15.48
CA ASN A 470 4.40 -3.43 16.29
C ASN A 470 5.06 -2.36 17.18
N TRP A 471 5.31 -1.16 16.66
CA TRP A 471 6.01 -0.09 17.41
C TRP A 471 5.09 1.02 17.93
N LEU A 472 3.80 1.05 17.58
CA LEU A 472 2.66 1.86 18.03
C LEU A 472 2.79 3.37 17.74
N PHE A 473 3.91 4.02 18.07
CA PHE A 473 4.10 5.46 17.96
C PHE A 473 5.55 5.84 17.63
N SER A 474 5.75 7.08 17.19
CA SER A 474 7.06 7.74 17.14
C SER A 474 7.23 8.61 18.38
N SER A 475 8.43 8.60 19.00
CA SER A 475 8.67 9.38 20.21
C SER A 475 8.82 10.88 19.92
N SER A 476 9.26 11.25 18.71
CA SER A 476 9.53 12.64 18.31
C SER A 476 9.24 12.86 16.84
N VAL A 477 9.12 14.11 16.44
CA VAL A 477 8.98 14.55 15.04
C VAL A 477 10.19 14.11 14.21
N ASP A 478 11.42 14.24 14.74
CA ASP A 478 12.62 13.76 14.04
C ASP A 478 12.58 12.25 13.79
N GLY A 479 12.06 11.48 14.75
CA GLY A 479 11.87 10.04 14.59
C GLY A 479 10.80 9.68 13.54
N ALA A 480 9.74 10.48 13.42
CA ALA A 480 8.71 10.32 12.41
C ALA A 480 9.24 10.65 11.00
N ASN A 481 9.94 11.77 10.85
CA ASN A 481 10.61 12.14 9.60
C ASN A 481 11.67 11.12 9.19
N ALA A 482 12.51 10.66 10.13
CA ALA A 482 13.48 9.62 9.85
C ALA A 482 12.81 8.32 9.40
N SER A 483 11.66 7.99 9.98
CA SER A 483 10.88 6.81 9.56
C SER A 483 10.37 6.96 8.13
N ALA A 484 9.87 8.13 7.73
CA ALA A 484 9.44 8.41 6.36
C ALA A 484 10.59 8.19 5.36
N VAL A 485 11.75 8.80 5.62
CA VAL A 485 12.91 8.70 4.75
C VAL A 485 13.45 7.26 4.66
N VAL A 486 13.53 6.53 5.79
CA VAL A 486 14.03 5.15 5.77
C VAL A 486 13.04 4.19 5.13
N TYR A 487 11.70 4.33 5.36
CA TYR A 487 10.70 3.56 4.63
C TYR A 487 10.81 3.80 3.12
N THR A 488 11.05 5.04 2.70
CA THR A 488 11.33 5.35 1.29
C THR A 488 12.49 4.51 0.76
N MET A 489 13.64 4.48 1.44
CA MET A 489 14.80 3.68 0.98
C MET A 489 14.49 2.18 0.94
N VAL A 490 13.74 1.67 1.93
CA VAL A 490 13.34 0.27 2.03
C VAL A 490 12.41 -0.13 0.88
N GLU A 491 11.35 0.64 0.65
CA GLU A 491 10.36 0.31 -0.38
C GLU A 491 10.92 0.56 -1.79
N MET A 492 11.80 1.55 -1.96
CA MET A 492 12.56 1.73 -3.20
C MET A 492 13.46 0.54 -3.52
N ALA A 493 14.20 0.03 -2.54
CA ALA A 493 15.01 -1.19 -2.72
C ALA A 493 14.15 -2.39 -3.11
N LYS A 494 13.01 -2.56 -2.45
CA LYS A 494 12.07 -3.66 -2.67
C LYS A 494 11.44 -3.58 -4.07
N ALA A 495 10.95 -2.41 -4.48
CA ALA A 495 10.35 -2.18 -5.79
C ALA A 495 11.30 -2.53 -6.94
N HIS A 496 12.59 -2.29 -6.75
CA HIS A 496 13.64 -2.62 -7.73
C HIS A 496 14.29 -4.00 -7.51
N GLY A 497 13.75 -4.80 -6.58
CA GLY A 497 14.18 -6.17 -6.29
C GLY A 497 15.61 -6.26 -5.77
N LEU A 498 16.13 -5.22 -5.10
CA LEU A 498 17.42 -5.24 -4.43
C LEU A 498 17.30 -5.90 -3.05
N ASN A 499 18.42 -6.45 -2.55
CA ASN A 499 18.52 -6.82 -1.15
C ASN A 499 18.44 -5.55 -0.29
N ILE A 500 17.40 -5.45 0.55
CA ILE A 500 17.11 -4.24 1.33
C ILE A 500 18.28 -3.88 2.25
N TYR A 501 18.80 -4.86 3.02
CA TYR A 501 19.95 -4.64 3.89
C TYR A 501 21.19 -4.19 3.10
N GLY A 502 21.44 -4.88 1.98
CA GLY A 502 22.56 -4.55 1.08
C GLY A 502 22.46 -3.13 0.55
N TYR A 503 21.28 -2.69 0.12
CA TYR A 503 21.08 -1.33 -0.40
C TYR A 503 21.26 -0.26 0.68
N LEU A 504 20.65 -0.47 1.88
CA LEU A 504 20.84 0.47 3.00
C LEU A 504 22.32 0.59 3.40
N LYS A 505 23.03 -0.54 3.48
CA LYS A 505 24.47 -0.57 3.77
C LYS A 505 25.27 0.15 2.69
N PHE A 506 24.97 -0.11 1.41
CA PHE A 506 25.60 0.53 0.27
C PHE A 506 25.47 2.06 0.32
N LEU A 507 24.27 2.58 0.60
CA LEU A 507 24.07 4.02 0.74
C LEU A 507 24.90 4.59 1.90
N LEU A 508 24.94 3.91 3.05
CA LEU A 508 25.73 4.37 4.20
C LEU A 508 27.24 4.32 3.96
N GLU A 509 27.72 3.41 3.13
CA GLU A 509 29.13 3.33 2.72
C GLU A 509 29.50 4.43 1.71
N ASN A 510 28.59 4.75 0.76
CA ASN A 510 28.81 5.79 -0.25
C ASN A 510 28.46 7.20 0.25
N ARG A 511 27.72 7.33 1.37
CA ARG A 511 27.42 8.60 2.05
C ARG A 511 26.89 9.69 1.12
N PRO A 512 25.72 9.49 0.49
CA PRO A 512 25.11 10.54 -0.32
C PRO A 512 25.09 11.87 0.44
N SER A 513 25.40 12.96 -0.24
CA SER A 513 25.48 14.27 0.38
C SER A 513 24.79 15.35 -0.47
N LYS A 514 24.44 16.46 0.16
CA LYS A 514 23.84 17.62 -0.52
C LYS A 514 24.74 18.26 -1.59
N ASN A 515 26.03 17.94 -1.56
CA ASN A 515 27.01 18.46 -2.54
C ASN A 515 27.13 17.59 -3.79
N MET A 516 26.50 16.41 -3.82
CA MET A 516 26.46 15.56 -5.00
C MET A 516 25.47 16.11 -6.02
N THR A 517 25.87 16.01 -7.31
CA THR A 517 24.97 16.36 -8.43
C THR A 517 23.90 15.30 -8.62
N ASP A 518 22.84 15.62 -9.38
CA ASP A 518 21.77 14.65 -9.66
C ASP A 518 22.31 13.43 -10.44
N GLU A 519 23.33 13.59 -11.28
CA GLU A 519 23.99 12.48 -11.99
C GLU A 519 24.70 11.55 -11.00
N GLN A 520 25.41 12.10 -10.00
CA GLN A 520 26.07 11.31 -8.97
C GLN A 520 25.06 10.59 -8.07
N LEU A 521 23.95 11.23 -7.73
CA LEU A 521 22.86 10.61 -6.96
C LEU A 521 22.13 9.54 -7.79
N ALA A 522 21.99 9.75 -9.11
CA ALA A 522 21.41 8.77 -10.02
C ALA A 522 22.19 7.44 -10.05
N GLU A 523 23.54 7.48 -9.93
CA GLU A 523 24.35 6.26 -9.82
C GLU A 523 24.07 5.45 -8.55
N LEU A 524 23.58 6.10 -7.49
CA LEU A 524 23.21 5.48 -6.21
C LEU A 524 21.75 5.06 -6.16
N ALA A 525 20.94 5.43 -7.15
CA ALA A 525 19.53 5.09 -7.23
C ALA A 525 19.33 3.58 -7.46
N PRO A 526 18.28 2.95 -6.91
CA PRO A 526 18.09 1.51 -6.95
C PRO A 526 17.87 0.98 -8.38
N TRP A 527 17.51 1.83 -9.33
CA TRP A 527 17.35 1.49 -10.75
C TRP A 527 18.64 1.70 -11.57
N SER A 528 19.74 2.18 -10.98
CA SER A 528 20.97 2.41 -11.71
C SER A 528 21.55 1.11 -12.28
N GLU A 529 22.12 1.16 -13.48
CA GLU A 529 22.75 -0.01 -14.12
C GLU A 529 23.83 -0.63 -13.22
N LYS A 530 24.59 0.19 -12.53
CA LYS A 530 25.61 -0.22 -11.57
C LYS A 530 25.03 -1.12 -10.48
N LEU A 531 23.93 -0.72 -9.84
CA LEU A 531 23.28 -1.49 -8.78
C LEU A 531 22.58 -2.73 -9.30
N GLN A 532 21.90 -2.64 -10.45
CA GLN A 532 21.27 -3.78 -11.08
C GLN A 532 22.29 -4.86 -11.51
N SER A 533 23.49 -4.46 -11.94
CA SER A 533 24.57 -5.41 -12.30
C SER A 533 25.13 -6.18 -11.11
N ILE A 534 25.10 -5.61 -9.89
CA ILE A 534 25.59 -6.26 -8.65
C ILE A 534 24.48 -6.79 -7.75
N LYS A 535 23.23 -6.72 -8.19
CA LYS A 535 22.02 -7.10 -7.44
C LYS A 535 22.14 -8.46 -6.74
N ASN A 536 22.72 -9.45 -7.39
CA ASN A 536 22.89 -10.80 -6.84
C ASN A 536 24.07 -10.92 -5.84
N ARG A 537 24.87 -9.86 -5.69
CA ARG A 537 26.03 -9.83 -4.78
C ARG A 537 25.76 -9.00 -3.52
N MET A 538 24.70 -8.21 -3.52
CA MET A 538 24.24 -7.43 -2.38
C MET A 538 23.39 -8.29 -1.44
#